data_cebf8765ae657fe75d69197e87bd8b88
#
_entry.id   cebf8765ae657fe75d69197e87bd8b88
#
_cell.length_a   1.000
_cell.length_b   1.000
_cell.length_c   1.000
_cell.angle_alpha   90.00
_cell.angle_beta   90.00
_cell.angle_gamma   90.00
#
_symmetry.space_group_name_H-M   'P 1'
#
loop_
_entity.id
_entity.type
_entity.pdbx_description
1 polymer ?
#
loop_
_entity_poly.entity_id
_entity_poly.type
_entity_poly.pdbx_seq_one_letter_code
_entity_poly.pdbx_strand_id
1 'polypeptide(L)'
;MRKFLGMLLGLVMTVASAAAQSPTADPALIEDLVAANRILYDQGVVDGFGHVSVRHDKTPEHFLLARSMAPGLVTAADIMEFDRDGNAIDPKGRAVYLERFIHSEIYKAHPEIKAVVHSHSPAVIPFGVTSVKLRPVFHLSSFLGGGAPVFEIREAGGSATDMLIRTPELGAALARSLGTAPVALMRGHGDVVVAPSLQEAVFRAVYTEVNARLEAEALQLGQGQVVFLNDEEAAKATATNAGVLVRAWDLWKARALATAR
;
A
#
# COMPACT_ATOMS: atom_id res chain seq x y z
N MET A 1 44.88 48.25 -48.77
CA MET A 1 43.49 47.92 -48.39
C MET A 1 43.51 46.69 -47.46
N ARG A 2 43.43 46.90 -46.13
CA ARG A 2 43.40 45.83 -45.12
C ARG A 2 41.94 45.63 -44.71
N LYS A 3 41.42 44.42 -44.94
CA LYS A 3 40.05 44.00 -44.46
C LYS A 3 40.17 43.49 -43.03
N PHE A 4 39.48 44.15 -42.08
CA PHE A 4 39.27 43.66 -40.73
C PHE A 4 38.12 42.70 -40.78
N LEU A 5 38.35 41.45 -40.33
CA LEU A 5 37.30 40.43 -40.12
C LEU A 5 36.96 40.42 -38.62
N GLY A 6 35.81 40.98 -38.27
CA GLY A 6 35.32 40.97 -36.89
C GLY A 6 34.72 39.62 -36.57
N MET A 7 35.28 38.94 -35.60
CA MET A 7 34.78 37.66 -35.04
C MET A 7 33.79 37.98 -33.91
N LEU A 8 32.51 37.75 -34.15
CA LEU A 8 31.47 37.87 -33.13
C LEU A 8 31.44 36.58 -32.27
N LEU A 9 31.91 36.67 -31.03
CA LEU A 9 31.82 35.59 -30.05
C LEU A 9 30.40 35.61 -29.43
N GLY A 10 29.54 34.68 -29.84
CA GLY A 10 28.23 34.51 -29.23
C GLY A 10 28.34 33.78 -27.88
N LEU A 11 28.04 34.49 -26.82
CA LEU A 11 27.94 33.92 -25.44
C LEU A 11 26.64 33.11 -25.33
N VAL A 12 26.72 31.78 -25.38
CA VAL A 12 25.59 30.89 -25.09
C VAL A 12 25.48 30.80 -23.58
N MET A 13 24.51 31.50 -22.99
CA MET A 13 24.11 31.30 -21.59
C MET A 13 23.29 30.01 -21.50
N THR A 14 23.88 28.96 -20.96
CA THR A 14 23.12 27.76 -20.51
C THR A 14 22.40 28.10 -19.21
N VAL A 15 21.08 28.27 -19.29
CA VAL A 15 20.22 28.38 -18.11
C VAL A 15 20.09 26.96 -17.54
N ALA A 16 20.84 26.64 -16.50
CA ALA A 16 20.60 25.45 -15.70
C ALA A 16 19.28 25.62 -14.95
N SER A 17 18.24 24.90 -15.37
CA SER A 17 17.00 24.80 -14.62
C SER A 17 17.31 24.06 -13.32
N ALA A 18 17.38 24.76 -12.21
CA ALA A 18 17.38 24.12 -10.89
C ALA A 18 16.02 23.44 -10.73
N ALA A 19 16.01 22.12 -10.74
CA ALA A 19 14.83 21.37 -10.35
C ALA A 19 14.47 21.82 -8.92
N ALA A 20 13.27 22.40 -8.76
CA ALA A 20 12.76 22.78 -7.44
C ALA A 20 12.69 21.50 -6.59
N GLN A 21 13.37 21.50 -5.45
CA GLN A 21 13.25 20.40 -4.49
C GLN A 21 11.79 20.31 -4.01
N SER A 22 11.24 19.09 -3.99
CA SER A 22 9.93 18.86 -3.41
C SER A 22 9.88 19.38 -1.97
N PRO A 23 8.77 20.01 -1.54
CA PRO A 23 8.64 20.40 -0.15
C PRO A 23 8.71 19.19 0.75
N THR A 24 9.44 19.28 1.85
CA THR A 24 9.57 18.18 2.83
C THR A 24 8.21 17.78 3.38
N ALA A 25 7.93 16.48 3.46
CA ALA A 25 6.72 15.94 4.08
C ALA A 25 6.58 16.36 5.55
N ASP A 26 5.35 16.38 6.06
CA ASP A 26 5.10 16.68 7.48
C ASP A 26 5.78 15.60 8.35
N PRO A 27 6.57 15.99 9.36
CA PRO A 27 7.17 15.05 10.31
C PRO A 27 6.15 14.14 11.01
N ALA A 28 4.94 14.60 11.26
CA ALA A 28 3.86 13.80 11.82
C ALA A 28 3.42 12.68 10.87
N LEU A 29 3.36 12.96 9.56
CA LEU A 29 3.05 11.93 8.55
C LEU A 29 4.15 10.87 8.48
N ILE A 30 5.42 11.27 8.59
CA ILE A 30 6.56 10.34 8.64
C ILE A 30 6.48 9.46 9.89
N GLU A 31 6.18 10.05 11.06
CA GLU A 31 6.00 9.30 12.30
C GLU A 31 4.86 8.30 12.20
N ASP A 32 3.72 8.70 11.65
CA ASP A 32 2.57 7.84 11.42
C ASP A 32 2.91 6.69 10.46
N LEU A 33 3.69 6.95 9.40
CA LEU A 33 4.12 5.91 8.47
C LEU A 33 5.07 4.90 9.13
N VAL A 34 5.97 5.35 9.99
CA VAL A 34 6.81 4.46 10.83
C VAL A 34 5.93 3.63 11.75
N ALA A 35 4.96 4.26 12.43
CA ALA A 35 4.02 3.55 13.30
C ALA A 35 3.21 2.51 12.51
N ALA A 36 2.72 2.84 11.30
CA ALA A 36 1.99 1.93 10.44
C ALA A 36 2.78 0.65 10.11
N ASN A 37 4.06 0.79 9.72
CA ASN A 37 4.95 -0.36 9.47
C ASN A 37 5.04 -1.28 10.70
N ARG A 38 5.25 -0.70 11.88
CA ARG A 38 5.41 -1.44 13.14
C ARG A 38 4.09 -2.04 13.63
N ILE A 39 2.97 -1.34 13.46
CA ILE A 39 1.64 -1.86 13.80
C ILE A 39 1.35 -3.10 12.95
N LEU A 40 1.55 -3.02 11.64
CA LEU A 40 1.30 -4.15 10.76
C LEU A 40 2.15 -5.38 11.13
N TYR A 41 3.40 -5.16 11.55
CA TYR A 41 4.26 -6.21 12.09
C TYR A 41 3.74 -6.75 13.45
N ASP A 42 3.42 -5.88 14.41
CA ASP A 42 2.90 -6.27 15.75
C ASP A 42 1.57 -7.04 15.67
N GLN A 43 0.73 -6.70 14.68
CA GLN A 43 -0.55 -7.34 14.44
C GLN A 43 -0.45 -8.61 13.56
N GLY A 44 0.76 -8.99 13.10
CA GLY A 44 0.98 -10.20 12.31
C GLY A 44 0.47 -10.15 10.87
N VAL A 45 0.24 -8.94 10.34
CA VAL A 45 -0.16 -8.73 8.93
C VAL A 45 1.06 -8.83 8.01
N VAL A 46 2.20 -8.35 8.47
CA VAL A 46 3.50 -8.44 7.78
C VAL A 46 4.54 -9.06 8.71
N ASP A 47 5.61 -9.59 8.13
CA ASP A 47 6.75 -10.14 8.87
C ASP A 47 8.07 -9.46 8.46
N GLY A 48 9.03 -10.18 7.92
CA GLY A 48 10.21 -9.61 7.26
C GLY A 48 9.92 -9.00 5.89
N PHE A 49 8.74 -9.24 5.36
CA PHE A 49 8.25 -8.83 4.06
C PHE A 49 6.91 -8.11 4.18
N GLY A 50 6.48 -7.46 3.08
CA GLY A 50 5.34 -6.56 3.05
C GLY A 50 5.77 -5.11 3.29
N HIS A 51 4.91 -4.17 2.94
CA HIS A 51 5.22 -2.74 3.03
C HIS A 51 3.96 -1.88 2.97
N VAL A 52 4.05 -0.69 3.55
CA VAL A 52 2.98 0.31 3.54
C VAL A 52 3.50 1.64 3.04
N SER A 53 2.71 2.31 2.22
CA SER A 53 2.98 3.66 1.73
C SER A 53 1.86 4.62 2.06
N VAL A 54 2.19 5.91 2.01
CA VAL A 54 1.21 7.00 2.12
C VAL A 54 1.51 8.05 1.06
N ARG A 55 0.46 8.63 0.45
CA ARG A 55 0.60 9.74 -0.49
C ARG A 55 1.19 10.95 0.22
N HIS A 56 2.14 11.64 -0.43
CA HIS A 56 2.79 12.81 0.13
C HIS A 56 1.79 13.96 0.35
N ASP A 57 1.81 14.58 1.53
CA ASP A 57 0.84 15.60 1.97
C ASP A 57 0.92 16.92 1.19
N LYS A 58 2.13 17.29 0.71
CA LYS A 58 2.40 18.56 0.00
C LYS A 58 2.63 18.39 -1.49
N THR A 59 2.94 17.18 -1.94
CA THR A 59 3.18 16.85 -3.35
C THR A 59 2.33 15.63 -3.73
N PRO A 60 1.05 15.80 -4.08
CA PRO A 60 0.09 14.70 -4.25
C PRO A 60 0.46 13.66 -5.32
N GLU A 61 1.34 14.02 -6.26
CA GLU A 61 1.88 13.10 -7.27
C GLU A 61 2.99 12.20 -6.72
N HIS A 62 3.48 12.44 -5.50
CA HIS A 62 4.50 11.66 -4.84
C HIS A 62 3.90 10.81 -3.71
N PHE A 63 4.66 9.82 -3.26
CA PHE A 63 4.31 9.01 -2.10
C PHE A 63 5.55 8.69 -1.25
N LEU A 64 5.31 8.37 0.01
CA LEU A 64 6.32 7.99 0.99
C LEU A 64 6.24 6.47 1.21
N LEU A 65 7.40 5.82 1.21
CA LEU A 65 7.56 4.39 1.42
C LEU A 65 8.91 4.15 2.09
N ALA A 66 9.04 3.15 2.96
CA ALA A 66 10.34 2.80 3.51
C ALA A 66 11.30 2.26 2.44
N ARG A 67 12.62 2.38 2.68
CA ARG A 67 13.60 1.60 1.91
C ARG A 67 13.33 0.11 2.06
N SER A 68 13.85 -0.72 1.17
CA SER A 68 13.69 -2.18 1.24
C SER A 68 14.30 -2.72 2.53
N MET A 69 13.46 -3.03 3.51
CA MET A 69 13.79 -3.60 4.81
C MET A 69 12.56 -4.18 5.51
N ALA A 70 12.78 -4.96 6.56
CA ALA A 70 11.68 -5.51 7.37
C ALA A 70 10.85 -4.39 8.04
N PRO A 71 9.51 -4.41 7.89
CA PRO A 71 8.62 -3.34 8.39
C PRO A 71 8.78 -3.05 9.89
N GLY A 72 8.94 -4.07 10.73
CA GLY A 72 9.10 -3.92 12.18
C GLY A 72 10.35 -3.13 12.61
N LEU A 73 11.33 -2.96 11.71
CA LEU A 73 12.58 -2.25 11.98
C LEU A 73 12.62 -0.83 11.40
N VAL A 74 11.58 -0.38 10.71
CA VAL A 74 11.54 0.92 10.04
C VAL A 74 11.65 2.06 11.05
N THR A 75 12.48 3.06 10.70
CA THR A 75 12.64 4.33 11.40
C THR A 75 12.36 5.50 10.46
N ALA A 76 12.27 6.72 11.00
CA ALA A 76 12.06 7.92 10.18
C ALA A 76 13.16 8.13 9.11
N ALA A 77 14.42 7.74 9.40
CA ALA A 77 15.54 7.83 8.47
C ALA A 77 15.43 6.85 7.29
N ASP A 78 14.60 5.82 7.41
CA ASP A 78 14.38 4.81 6.39
C ASP A 78 13.28 5.19 5.41
N ILE A 79 12.46 6.19 5.73
CA ILE A 79 11.40 6.66 4.84
C ILE A 79 12.02 7.40 3.64
N MET A 80 11.53 7.08 2.47
CA MET A 80 11.96 7.63 1.19
C MET A 80 10.76 8.24 0.46
N GLU A 81 11.01 9.25 -0.34
CA GLU A 81 10.04 9.83 -1.26
C GLU A 81 10.20 9.20 -2.64
N PHE A 82 9.07 8.92 -3.28
CA PHE A 82 8.99 8.37 -4.63
C PHE A 82 8.11 9.27 -5.50
N ASP A 83 8.49 9.40 -6.77
CA ASP A 83 7.66 10.06 -7.76
C ASP A 83 6.48 9.16 -8.18
N ARG A 84 5.61 9.72 -9.02
CA ARG A 84 4.45 9.04 -9.58
C ARG A 84 4.78 7.73 -10.30
N ASP A 85 5.99 7.60 -10.86
CA ASP A 85 6.42 6.44 -11.63
C ASP A 85 7.13 5.38 -10.76
N GLY A 86 7.19 5.61 -9.45
CA GLY A 86 7.83 4.72 -8.50
C GLY A 86 9.35 4.83 -8.48
N ASN A 87 9.92 5.92 -9.02
CA ASN A 87 11.34 6.19 -8.87
C ASN A 87 11.61 6.91 -7.56
N ALA A 88 12.62 6.44 -6.82
CA ALA A 88 13.01 7.09 -5.57
C ALA A 88 13.66 8.46 -5.85
N ILE A 89 13.20 9.49 -5.13
CA ILE A 89 13.76 10.83 -5.15
C ILE A 89 14.90 10.86 -4.13
N ASP A 90 16.12 11.19 -4.58
CA ASP A 90 17.34 11.22 -3.76
C ASP A 90 17.55 9.94 -2.91
N PRO A 91 17.71 8.77 -3.55
CA PRO A 91 17.81 7.49 -2.84
C PRO A 91 19.04 7.35 -1.94
N LYS A 92 20.11 8.13 -2.16
CA LYS A 92 21.37 8.11 -1.38
C LYS A 92 21.95 6.70 -1.19
N GLY A 93 21.85 5.86 -2.22
CA GLY A 93 22.32 4.48 -2.19
C GLY A 93 21.45 3.50 -1.41
N ARG A 94 20.27 3.93 -0.89
CA ARG A 94 19.32 3.05 -0.20
C ARG A 94 18.61 2.15 -1.21
N ALA A 95 18.45 0.86 -0.86
CA ALA A 95 17.72 -0.09 -1.69
C ALA A 95 16.20 0.21 -1.67
N VAL A 96 15.53 -0.01 -2.80
CA VAL A 96 14.07 0.14 -2.93
C VAL A 96 13.39 -1.22 -3.02
N TYR A 97 12.12 -1.30 -2.62
CA TYR A 97 11.34 -2.50 -2.85
C TYR A 97 11.15 -2.77 -4.34
N LEU A 98 11.28 -4.03 -4.74
CA LEU A 98 11.00 -4.46 -6.11
C LEU A 98 9.54 -4.16 -6.48
N GLU A 99 8.64 -4.35 -5.53
CA GLU A 99 7.19 -4.25 -5.70
C GLU A 99 6.62 -2.85 -5.42
N ARG A 100 7.44 -1.81 -5.45
CA ARG A 100 6.99 -0.41 -5.34
C ARG A 100 5.96 -0.01 -6.40
N PHE A 101 5.90 -0.74 -7.50
CA PHE A 101 4.92 -0.53 -8.57
C PHE A 101 3.49 -0.92 -8.16
N ILE A 102 3.29 -1.72 -7.12
CA ILE A 102 1.99 -1.88 -6.48
C ILE A 102 1.46 -0.51 -6.05
N HIS A 103 2.28 0.27 -5.36
CA HIS A 103 1.90 1.57 -4.82
C HIS A 103 1.73 2.61 -5.92
N SER A 104 2.76 2.81 -6.76
CA SER A 104 2.73 3.85 -7.79
C SER A 104 1.55 3.69 -8.75
N GLU A 105 1.27 2.48 -9.22
CA GLU A 105 0.21 2.25 -10.21
C GLU A 105 -1.20 2.35 -9.59
N ILE A 106 -1.36 1.94 -8.31
CA ILE A 106 -2.61 2.17 -7.58
C ILE A 106 -2.83 3.67 -7.38
N TYR A 107 -1.81 4.44 -6.97
CA TYR A 107 -1.94 5.89 -6.83
C TYR A 107 -2.25 6.60 -8.16
N LYS A 108 -1.74 6.10 -9.29
CA LYS A 108 -2.08 6.63 -10.62
C LYS A 108 -3.53 6.37 -11.00
N ALA A 109 -4.02 5.17 -10.75
CA ALA A 109 -5.35 4.74 -11.14
C ALA A 109 -6.45 5.32 -10.22
N HIS A 110 -6.12 5.57 -8.95
CA HIS A 110 -7.06 5.91 -7.88
C HIS A 110 -6.61 7.16 -7.10
N PRO A 111 -6.90 8.38 -7.58
CA PRO A 111 -6.49 9.63 -6.93
C PRO A 111 -7.04 9.83 -5.52
N GLU A 112 -8.19 9.21 -5.22
CA GLU A 112 -8.84 9.23 -3.91
C GLU A 112 -8.08 8.42 -2.86
N ILE A 113 -7.28 7.42 -3.27
CA ILE A 113 -6.50 6.59 -2.36
C ILE A 113 -5.31 7.39 -1.81
N LYS A 114 -5.17 7.35 -0.48
CA LYS A 114 -4.07 8.03 0.23
C LYS A 114 -3.07 7.07 0.85
N ALA A 115 -3.44 5.81 1.07
CA ALA A 115 -2.53 4.80 1.61
C ALA A 115 -2.76 3.42 0.98
N VAL A 116 -1.66 2.69 0.82
CA VAL A 116 -1.62 1.34 0.25
C VAL A 116 -0.78 0.44 1.16
N VAL A 117 -1.34 -0.69 1.55
CA VAL A 117 -0.63 -1.78 2.25
C VAL A 117 -0.53 -2.96 1.32
N HIS A 118 0.64 -3.55 1.20
CA HIS A 118 0.86 -4.86 0.60
C HIS A 118 1.36 -5.82 1.67
N SER A 119 0.75 -6.99 1.76
CA SER A 119 1.10 -8.01 2.75
C SER A 119 1.14 -9.42 2.17
N HIS A 120 1.86 -10.29 2.87
CA HIS A 120 1.84 -11.74 2.66
C HIS A 120 1.03 -12.41 3.78
N SER A 121 -0.08 -11.80 4.16
CA SER A 121 -0.97 -12.20 5.26
C SER A 121 -1.34 -13.68 5.18
N PRO A 122 -0.90 -14.53 6.14
CA PRO A 122 -1.03 -15.99 6.02
C PRO A 122 -2.47 -16.49 5.99
N ALA A 123 -3.38 -15.81 6.69
CA ALA A 123 -4.78 -16.20 6.68
C ALA A 123 -5.51 -15.82 5.38
N VAL A 124 -5.02 -14.81 4.68
CA VAL A 124 -5.62 -14.31 3.43
C VAL A 124 -5.20 -15.14 2.22
N ILE A 125 -3.97 -15.63 2.17
CA ILE A 125 -3.42 -16.40 1.03
C ILE A 125 -4.33 -17.57 0.59
N PRO A 126 -4.91 -18.38 1.49
CA PRO A 126 -5.79 -19.48 1.10
C PRO A 126 -7.00 -19.05 0.25
N PHE A 127 -7.55 -17.86 0.49
CA PHE A 127 -8.67 -17.32 -0.29
C PHE A 127 -8.26 -16.90 -1.70
N GLY A 128 -6.98 -16.55 -1.90
CA GLY A 128 -6.42 -16.23 -3.23
C GLY A 128 -6.13 -17.46 -4.10
N VAL A 129 -6.14 -18.68 -3.53
CA VAL A 129 -5.77 -19.93 -4.24
C VAL A 129 -6.89 -20.98 -4.25
N THR A 130 -8.05 -20.65 -3.70
CA THR A 130 -9.24 -21.52 -3.68
C THR A 130 -10.42 -20.83 -4.33
N SER A 131 -11.53 -21.56 -4.52
CA SER A 131 -12.79 -20.98 -4.99
C SER A 131 -13.61 -20.29 -3.89
N VAL A 132 -13.17 -20.37 -2.63
CA VAL A 132 -13.82 -19.72 -1.48
C VAL A 132 -13.52 -18.22 -1.57
N LYS A 133 -14.59 -17.42 -1.53
CA LYS A 133 -14.46 -15.95 -1.58
C LYS A 133 -14.29 -15.39 -0.18
N LEU A 134 -13.37 -14.47 -0.01
CA LEU A 134 -13.21 -13.71 1.22
C LEU A 134 -14.42 -12.77 1.42
N ARG A 135 -15.17 -12.95 2.50
CA ARG A 135 -16.40 -12.22 2.83
C ARG A 135 -16.43 -11.83 4.31
N PRO A 136 -17.12 -10.74 4.69
CA PRO A 136 -17.15 -10.30 6.08
C PRO A 136 -17.99 -11.24 6.96
N VAL A 137 -17.38 -11.79 8.01
CA VAL A 137 -18.08 -12.62 9.01
C VAL A 137 -18.41 -11.84 10.28
N PHE A 138 -17.90 -10.61 10.45
CA PHE A 138 -18.18 -9.76 11.60
C PHE A 138 -18.07 -8.26 11.26
N HIS A 139 -18.62 -7.41 12.13
CA HIS A 139 -18.83 -5.99 11.85
C HIS A 139 -17.55 -5.18 11.59
N LEU A 140 -16.39 -5.51 12.20
CA LEU A 140 -15.15 -4.76 11.98
C LEU A 140 -14.52 -4.98 10.59
N SER A 141 -14.87 -6.09 9.93
CA SER A 141 -14.46 -6.40 8.56
C SER A 141 -15.52 -6.05 7.51
N SER A 142 -16.54 -5.29 7.88
CA SER A 142 -17.69 -4.95 7.02
C SER A 142 -17.32 -4.29 5.69
N PHE A 143 -16.16 -3.62 5.62
CA PHE A 143 -15.62 -3.05 4.36
C PHE A 143 -15.38 -4.10 3.26
N LEU A 144 -15.34 -5.39 3.60
CA LEU A 144 -15.27 -6.52 2.67
C LEU A 144 -16.64 -6.90 2.05
N GLY A 145 -17.73 -6.17 2.35
CA GLY A 145 -19.09 -6.49 1.90
C GLY A 145 -19.22 -6.67 0.39
N GLY A 146 -18.51 -5.88 -0.41
CA GLY A 146 -18.43 -6.04 -1.87
C GLY A 146 -17.54 -7.19 -2.35
N GLY A 147 -16.91 -7.94 -1.43
CA GLY A 147 -15.92 -8.97 -1.71
C GLY A 147 -14.53 -8.40 -2.01
N ALA A 148 -13.57 -9.31 -2.21
CA ALA A 148 -12.20 -9.00 -2.60
C ALA A 148 -11.90 -9.73 -3.93
N PRO A 149 -11.63 -9.02 -5.04
CA PRO A 149 -11.25 -9.65 -6.30
C PRO A 149 -9.90 -10.35 -6.16
N VAL A 150 -9.68 -11.40 -6.97
CA VAL A 150 -8.41 -12.11 -7.04
C VAL A 150 -7.66 -11.67 -8.29
N PHE A 151 -6.49 -11.10 -8.11
CA PHE A 151 -5.58 -10.80 -9.21
C PHE A 151 -4.81 -12.06 -9.61
N GLU A 152 -5.01 -12.50 -10.86
CA GLU A 152 -4.27 -13.62 -11.46
C GLU A 152 -3.10 -13.06 -12.27
N ILE A 153 -1.92 -13.04 -11.68
CA ILE A 153 -0.72 -12.45 -12.29
C ILE A 153 -0.32 -13.09 -13.61
N ARG A 154 -0.67 -14.39 -13.84
CA ARG A 154 -0.34 -15.08 -15.09
C ARG A 154 -1.04 -14.47 -16.31
N GLU A 155 -2.17 -13.81 -16.13
CA GLU A 155 -2.88 -13.13 -17.22
C GLU A 155 -2.09 -11.92 -17.76
N ALA A 156 -1.31 -11.27 -16.90
CA ALA A 156 -0.50 -10.10 -17.27
C ALA A 156 1.00 -10.42 -17.43
N GLY A 157 1.53 -11.34 -16.61
CA GLY A 157 2.95 -11.67 -16.56
C GLY A 157 3.35 -12.98 -17.25
N GLY A 158 2.36 -13.75 -17.78
CA GLY A 158 2.60 -15.06 -18.39
C GLY A 158 2.73 -16.19 -17.38
N SER A 159 2.75 -17.42 -17.86
CA SER A 159 2.70 -18.63 -17.02
C SER A 159 3.95 -18.89 -16.17
N ALA A 160 5.10 -18.33 -16.55
CA ALA A 160 6.38 -18.48 -15.88
C ALA A 160 6.76 -17.23 -15.05
N THR A 161 5.78 -16.61 -14.41
CA THR A 161 6.00 -15.47 -13.50
C THR A 161 6.64 -15.92 -12.19
N ASP A 162 7.45 -15.05 -11.59
CA ASP A 162 7.97 -15.21 -10.23
C ASP A 162 7.03 -14.64 -9.14
N MET A 163 5.79 -14.30 -9.52
CA MET A 163 4.72 -13.79 -8.67
C MET A 163 4.88 -12.32 -8.22
N LEU A 164 6.02 -11.67 -8.47
CA LEU A 164 6.30 -10.33 -7.98
C LEU A 164 5.83 -9.23 -8.95
N ILE A 165 5.26 -8.16 -8.41
CA ILE A 165 4.83 -6.96 -9.15
C ILE A 165 6.02 -6.01 -9.33
N ARG A 166 6.94 -6.37 -10.23
CA ARG A 166 8.21 -5.66 -10.41
C ARG A 166 8.26 -4.69 -11.59
N THR A 167 7.14 -4.52 -12.29
CA THR A 167 7.04 -3.58 -13.42
C THR A 167 5.77 -2.73 -13.34
N PRO A 168 5.76 -1.53 -13.96
CA PRO A 168 4.56 -0.70 -14.04
C PRO A 168 3.37 -1.43 -14.67
N GLU A 169 3.60 -2.25 -15.69
CA GLU A 169 2.53 -2.98 -16.40
C GLU A 169 1.82 -3.97 -15.49
N LEU A 170 2.57 -4.71 -14.64
CA LEU A 170 2.02 -5.63 -13.65
C LEU A 170 1.27 -4.85 -12.55
N GLY A 171 1.83 -3.73 -12.08
CA GLY A 171 1.17 -2.85 -11.12
C GLY A 171 -0.14 -2.28 -11.66
N ALA A 172 -0.16 -1.82 -12.92
CA ALA A 172 -1.36 -1.33 -13.57
C ALA A 172 -2.42 -2.43 -13.77
N ALA A 173 -1.99 -3.67 -14.04
CA ALA A 173 -2.91 -4.80 -14.11
C ALA A 173 -3.54 -5.12 -12.75
N LEU A 174 -2.76 -5.08 -11.66
CA LEU A 174 -3.25 -5.23 -10.30
C LEU A 174 -4.23 -4.09 -9.93
N ALA A 175 -3.90 -2.83 -10.26
CA ALA A 175 -4.78 -1.69 -10.01
C ALA A 175 -6.13 -1.81 -10.74
N ARG A 176 -6.13 -2.32 -11.98
CA ARG A 176 -7.38 -2.63 -12.71
C ARG A 176 -8.18 -3.75 -12.05
N SER A 177 -7.51 -4.80 -11.57
CA SER A 177 -8.17 -5.91 -10.87
C SER A 177 -8.78 -5.48 -9.53
N LEU A 178 -8.11 -4.57 -8.81
CA LEU A 178 -8.62 -3.96 -7.58
C LEU A 178 -9.94 -3.22 -7.83
N GLY A 179 -10.04 -2.47 -8.94
CA GLY A 179 -11.22 -1.66 -9.26
C GLY A 179 -11.54 -0.69 -8.11
N THR A 180 -12.78 -0.73 -7.63
CA THR A 180 -13.25 0.08 -6.49
C THR A 180 -13.23 -0.66 -5.16
N ALA A 181 -12.74 -1.91 -5.14
CA ALA A 181 -12.68 -2.70 -3.91
C ALA A 181 -11.60 -2.17 -2.95
N PRO A 182 -11.82 -2.24 -1.64
CA PRO A 182 -10.82 -1.83 -0.65
C PRO A 182 -9.66 -2.83 -0.50
N VAL A 183 -9.84 -4.05 -0.99
CA VAL A 183 -8.87 -5.16 -0.92
C VAL A 183 -8.88 -5.93 -2.23
N ALA A 184 -7.71 -6.28 -2.73
CA ALA A 184 -7.56 -7.30 -3.78
C ALA A 184 -6.59 -8.38 -3.30
N LEU A 185 -6.97 -9.64 -3.52
CA LEU A 185 -6.11 -10.79 -3.25
C LEU A 185 -5.16 -10.99 -4.43
N MET A 186 -3.92 -11.33 -4.15
CA MET A 186 -2.93 -11.69 -5.15
C MET A 186 -2.71 -13.20 -5.09
N ARG A 187 -3.12 -13.92 -6.15
CA ARG A 187 -3.09 -15.39 -6.16
C ARG A 187 -1.73 -15.96 -5.76
N GLY A 188 -1.72 -16.73 -4.65
CA GLY A 188 -0.50 -17.40 -4.15
C GLY A 188 0.61 -16.46 -3.68
N HIS A 189 0.26 -15.21 -3.35
CA HIS A 189 1.22 -14.19 -2.93
C HIS A 189 0.78 -13.52 -1.62
N GLY A 190 -0.38 -12.88 -1.61
CA GLY A 190 -0.89 -12.14 -0.46
C GLY A 190 -2.06 -11.26 -0.85
N ASP A 191 -2.03 -10.00 -0.41
CA ASP A 191 -3.07 -9.02 -0.71
C ASP A 191 -2.51 -7.60 -0.88
N VAL A 192 -3.36 -6.74 -1.42
CA VAL A 192 -3.21 -5.29 -1.36
C VAL A 192 -4.46 -4.68 -0.75
N VAL A 193 -4.26 -3.76 0.18
CA VAL A 193 -5.31 -3.03 0.90
C VAL A 193 -5.15 -1.54 0.66
N VAL A 194 -6.25 -0.86 0.36
CA VAL A 194 -6.24 0.58 0.05
C VAL A 194 -7.25 1.35 0.88
N ALA A 195 -6.95 2.63 1.14
CA ALA A 195 -7.85 3.50 1.90
C ALA A 195 -7.62 5.00 1.62
N PRO A 196 -8.60 5.86 1.98
CA PRO A 196 -8.48 7.32 1.90
C PRO A 196 -7.62 7.93 3.02
N SER A 197 -7.11 7.12 3.97
CA SER A 197 -6.16 7.54 5.01
C SER A 197 -5.24 6.39 5.42
N LEU A 198 -4.08 6.73 6.01
CA LEU A 198 -3.11 5.74 6.49
C LEU A 198 -3.70 4.89 7.64
N GLN A 199 -4.39 5.55 8.57
CA GLN A 199 -5.02 4.89 9.71
C GLN A 199 -6.08 3.86 9.26
N GLU A 200 -6.87 4.24 8.26
CA GLU A 200 -7.89 3.34 7.70
C GLU A 200 -7.27 2.19 6.89
N ALA A 201 -6.17 2.43 6.16
CA ALA A 201 -5.47 1.35 5.45
C ALA A 201 -4.93 0.29 6.42
N VAL A 202 -4.32 0.73 7.53
CA VAL A 202 -3.84 -0.16 8.59
C VAL A 202 -5.00 -0.90 9.26
N PHE A 203 -6.11 -0.21 9.58
CA PHE A 203 -7.31 -0.83 10.12
C PHE A 203 -7.85 -1.93 9.21
N ARG A 204 -8.01 -1.63 7.93
CA ARG A 204 -8.47 -2.59 6.93
C ARG A 204 -7.53 -3.78 6.80
N ALA A 205 -6.22 -3.57 6.75
CA ALA A 205 -5.23 -4.64 6.63
C ALA A 205 -5.27 -5.59 7.85
N VAL A 206 -5.30 -5.04 9.06
CA VAL A 206 -5.41 -5.84 10.29
C VAL A 206 -6.72 -6.65 10.30
N TYR A 207 -7.85 -6.01 9.99
CA TYR A 207 -9.13 -6.72 10.04
C TYR A 207 -9.41 -7.59 8.80
N THR A 208 -8.66 -7.44 7.71
CA THR A 208 -8.64 -8.42 6.61
C THR A 208 -7.99 -9.73 7.08
N GLU A 209 -6.82 -9.67 7.73
CA GLU A 209 -6.16 -10.85 8.33
C GLU A 209 -7.05 -11.51 9.40
N VAL A 210 -7.61 -10.73 10.32
CA VAL A 210 -8.49 -11.25 11.37
C VAL A 210 -9.74 -11.91 10.77
N ASN A 211 -10.38 -11.25 9.79
CA ASN A 211 -11.56 -11.81 9.13
C ASN A 211 -11.25 -13.11 8.40
N ALA A 212 -10.16 -13.15 7.65
CA ALA A 212 -9.79 -14.35 6.90
C ALA A 212 -9.59 -15.55 7.82
N ARG A 213 -8.97 -15.36 8.98
CA ARG A 213 -8.83 -16.40 10.01
C ARG A 213 -10.19 -16.85 10.57
N LEU A 214 -11.04 -15.90 10.98
CA LEU A 214 -12.36 -16.18 11.50
C LEU A 214 -13.26 -16.85 10.47
N GLU A 215 -13.20 -16.43 9.20
CA GLU A 215 -13.98 -17.04 8.13
C GLU A 215 -13.55 -18.48 7.87
N ALA A 216 -12.24 -18.76 7.83
CA ALA A 216 -11.73 -20.11 7.68
C ALA A 216 -12.20 -21.03 8.83
N GLU A 217 -12.17 -20.54 10.07
CA GLU A 217 -12.70 -21.25 11.25
C GLU A 217 -14.22 -21.45 11.15
N ALA A 218 -14.97 -20.43 10.74
CA ALA A 218 -16.43 -20.52 10.59
C ALA A 218 -16.82 -21.52 9.49
N LEU A 219 -16.10 -21.54 8.37
CA LEU A 219 -16.30 -22.53 7.30
C LEU A 219 -16.04 -23.96 7.79
N GLN A 220 -15.04 -24.15 8.63
CA GLN A 220 -14.74 -25.45 9.23
C GLN A 220 -15.83 -25.87 10.23
N LEU A 221 -16.21 -25.01 11.17
CA LEU A 221 -17.25 -25.26 12.19
C LEU A 221 -18.61 -25.49 11.54
N GLY A 222 -18.95 -24.71 10.54
CA GLY A 222 -20.23 -24.76 9.82
C GLY A 222 -20.27 -25.78 8.69
N GLN A 223 -19.21 -26.58 8.49
CA GLN A 223 -19.11 -27.52 7.35
C GLN A 223 -19.43 -26.86 6.00
N GLY A 224 -18.91 -25.64 5.80
CA GLY A 224 -19.14 -24.82 4.63
C GLY A 224 -20.37 -23.89 4.71
N GLN A 225 -21.21 -24.02 5.74
CA GLN A 225 -22.37 -23.15 5.95
C GLN A 225 -22.02 -22.02 6.91
N VAL A 226 -21.92 -20.80 6.40
CA VAL A 226 -21.59 -19.59 7.16
C VAL A 226 -22.62 -18.50 6.89
N VAL A 227 -23.07 -17.83 7.94
CA VAL A 227 -23.90 -16.63 7.84
C VAL A 227 -22.97 -15.41 7.76
N PHE A 228 -22.90 -14.81 6.60
CA PHE A 228 -22.12 -13.60 6.36
C PHE A 228 -22.96 -12.35 6.60
N LEU A 229 -22.31 -11.21 6.81
CA LEU A 229 -23.00 -9.94 6.74
C LEU A 229 -23.61 -9.76 5.34
N ASN A 230 -24.85 -9.31 5.30
CA ASN A 230 -25.45 -8.87 4.04
C ASN A 230 -24.96 -7.45 3.66
N ASP A 231 -25.28 -7.01 2.44
CA ASP A 231 -24.77 -5.73 1.91
C ASP A 231 -25.22 -4.51 2.74
N GLU A 232 -26.46 -4.54 3.29
CA GLU A 232 -26.96 -3.44 4.13
C GLU A 232 -26.28 -3.41 5.50
N GLU A 233 -26.08 -4.55 6.13
CA GLU A 233 -25.32 -4.68 7.38
C GLU A 233 -23.88 -4.21 7.18
N ALA A 234 -23.25 -4.68 6.10
CA ALA A 234 -21.88 -4.31 5.75
C ALA A 234 -21.74 -2.79 5.54
N ALA A 235 -22.65 -2.18 4.77
CA ALA A 235 -22.63 -0.73 4.54
C ALA A 235 -22.81 0.08 5.82
N LYS A 236 -23.79 -0.27 6.67
CA LYS A 236 -24.05 0.41 7.95
C LYS A 236 -22.89 0.27 8.93
N ALA A 237 -22.33 -0.95 9.05
CA ALA A 237 -21.21 -1.21 9.94
C ALA A 237 -19.94 -0.47 9.47
N THR A 238 -19.69 -0.41 8.16
CA THR A 238 -18.57 0.35 7.58
C THR A 238 -18.66 1.84 7.93
N ALA A 239 -19.83 2.46 7.76
CA ALA A 239 -20.05 3.85 8.12
C ALA A 239 -19.85 4.10 9.63
N THR A 240 -20.28 3.19 10.48
CA THR A 240 -20.08 3.28 11.94
C THR A 240 -18.59 3.15 12.30
N ASN A 241 -17.89 2.18 11.70
CA ASN A 241 -16.49 1.91 11.99
C ASN A 241 -15.59 3.09 11.58
N ALA A 242 -15.89 3.80 10.49
CA ALA A 242 -15.16 4.99 10.06
C ALA A 242 -15.09 6.07 11.16
N GLY A 243 -16.12 6.19 12.00
CA GLY A 243 -16.15 7.15 13.12
C GLY A 243 -15.34 6.71 14.35
N VAL A 244 -14.91 5.46 14.45
CA VAL A 244 -14.28 4.91 15.67
C VAL A 244 -12.92 4.24 15.43
N LEU A 245 -12.46 4.14 14.19
CA LEU A 245 -11.20 3.45 13.84
C LEU A 245 -9.96 4.07 14.52
N VAL A 246 -10.01 5.36 14.83
CA VAL A 246 -8.93 6.08 15.52
C VAL A 246 -8.61 5.45 16.88
N ARG A 247 -9.59 4.87 17.58
CA ARG A 247 -9.38 4.18 18.85
C ARG A 247 -8.46 2.96 18.71
N ALA A 248 -8.60 2.21 17.64
CA ALA A 248 -7.72 1.08 17.35
C ALA A 248 -6.31 1.57 16.97
N TRP A 249 -6.24 2.60 16.12
CA TRP A 249 -4.99 3.23 15.73
C TRP A 249 -4.18 3.73 16.93
N ASP A 250 -4.80 4.49 17.84
CA ASP A 250 -4.12 5.05 19.01
C ASP A 250 -3.56 3.95 19.92
N LEU A 251 -4.33 2.89 20.16
CA LEU A 251 -3.88 1.75 20.95
C LEU A 251 -2.68 1.05 20.28
N TRP A 252 -2.78 0.76 19.00
CA TRP A 252 -1.72 0.07 18.26
C TRP A 252 -0.46 0.94 18.14
N LYS A 253 -0.61 2.24 17.84
CA LYS A 253 0.50 3.19 17.75
C LYS A 253 1.25 3.28 19.08
N ALA A 254 0.53 3.40 20.20
CA ALA A 254 1.13 3.45 21.53
C ALA A 254 1.94 2.16 21.83
N ARG A 255 1.45 0.97 21.48
CA ARG A 255 2.16 -0.30 21.68
C ARG A 255 3.38 -0.41 20.76
N ALA A 256 3.19 -0.18 19.46
CA ALA A 256 4.25 -0.34 18.46
C ALA A 256 5.44 0.62 18.69
N LEU A 257 5.21 1.81 19.24
CA LEU A 257 6.26 2.76 19.57
C LEU A 257 6.91 2.49 20.94
N ALA A 258 6.20 1.84 21.88
CA ALA A 258 6.77 1.46 23.17
C ALA A 258 7.78 0.31 23.07
N THR A 259 7.59 -0.62 22.14
CA THR A 259 8.49 -1.77 21.89
C THR A 259 9.78 -1.41 21.15
N ALA A 260 9.93 -0.17 20.73
CA ALA A 260 11.09 0.35 20.01
C ALA A 260 12.21 0.93 20.89
N ARG A 261 12.12 0.73 22.23
CA ARG A 261 13.11 1.21 23.21
C ARG A 261 14.05 0.13 23.66
#